data_9cc424fb25aaa65eb4b44503ce43d774
#
_entry.id   9cc424fb25aaa65eb4b44503ce43d774
#
_cell.length_a   1.000
_cell.length_b   1.000
_cell.length_c   1.000
_cell.angle_alpha   90.00
_cell.angle_beta   90.00
_cell.angle_gamma   90.00
#
_symmetry.space_group_name_H-M   'P 1'
#
loop_
_entity.id
_entity.type
_entity.pdbx_description
1 polymer ?
#
loop_
_entity_poly.entity_id
_entity_poly.type
_entity_poly.pdbx_seq_one_letter_code
_entity_poly.pdbx_strand_id
1 'polypeptide(L)'
;DLASQGVRWRVATGKLPADVYLTADDQRLFVGLTGDRFVEVYDVTVNPARLIKRIATGEGAHAFRAMGDKRHIFAGNRVANTISLIDTQTMTVVGELPGPGGPDDMELLSDGKTLLVASRWARKLTWVDVPGRKVIRQVDVGRSPHGVYTLDHAPRQ
;
A
#
# COMPACT_ATOMS: atom_id res chain seq x y z
N ASP A 1 3.35 20.47 -11.82
CA ASP A 1 3.97 21.72 -11.38
C ASP A 1 2.90 22.63 -10.77
N LEU A 2 3.05 22.96 -9.50
CA LEU A 2 2.07 23.77 -8.78
C LEU A 2 2.14 25.25 -9.16
N ALA A 3 3.32 25.75 -9.49
CA ALA A 3 3.49 27.16 -9.84
C ALA A 3 2.86 27.49 -11.20
N SER A 4 3.07 26.62 -12.18
CA SER A 4 2.49 26.77 -13.52
C SER A 4 1.10 26.15 -13.67
N GLN A 5 0.61 25.39 -12.67
CA GLN A 5 -0.61 24.57 -12.74
C GLN A 5 -0.64 23.64 -13.96
N GLY A 6 0.53 23.26 -14.44
CA GLY A 6 0.71 22.45 -15.64
C GLY A 6 1.22 21.04 -15.35
N VAL A 7 0.90 20.09 -16.22
CA VAL A 7 1.49 18.74 -16.19
C VAL A 7 2.92 18.82 -16.74
N ARG A 8 3.91 18.46 -15.92
CA ARG A 8 5.31 18.47 -16.34
C ARG A 8 5.64 17.28 -17.25
N TRP A 9 5.11 16.09 -16.93
CA TRP A 9 5.33 14.87 -17.69
C TRP A 9 4.26 13.80 -17.38
N ARG A 10 4.19 12.80 -18.22
CA ARG A 10 3.39 11.59 -18.05
C ARG A 10 4.22 10.38 -18.37
N VAL A 11 4.03 9.29 -17.62
CA VAL A 11 4.60 7.97 -17.91
C VAL A 11 3.48 6.95 -17.96
N ALA A 12 3.62 5.95 -18.85
CA ALA A 12 2.70 4.82 -18.87
C ALA A 12 2.99 3.89 -17.69
N THR A 13 1.93 3.34 -17.10
CA THR A 13 2.01 2.33 -16.04
C THR A 13 1.45 1.01 -16.55
N GLY A 14 1.54 -0.05 -15.73
CA GLY A 14 0.77 -1.27 -15.92
C GLY A 14 -0.73 -1.05 -15.73
N LYS A 15 -1.49 -2.15 -15.58
CA LYS A 15 -2.95 -2.10 -15.60
C LYS A 15 -3.57 -1.55 -14.32
N LEU A 16 -4.51 -0.63 -14.49
CA LEU A 16 -5.33 -0.05 -13.41
C LEU A 16 -4.48 0.44 -12.23
N PRO A 17 -3.62 1.46 -12.43
CA PRO A 17 -2.90 2.08 -11.31
C PRO A 17 -3.91 2.66 -10.31
N ALA A 18 -3.69 2.44 -9.02
CA ALA A 18 -4.61 2.84 -7.96
C ALA A 18 -3.98 3.84 -7.01
N ASP A 19 -3.03 3.39 -6.20
CA ASP A 19 -2.40 4.22 -5.18
C ASP A 19 -0.91 4.38 -5.44
N VAL A 20 -0.34 5.41 -4.84
CA VAL A 20 1.09 5.72 -4.95
C VAL A 20 1.70 5.98 -3.57
N TYR A 21 2.93 5.54 -3.40
CA TYR A 21 3.74 5.84 -2.23
C TYR A 21 5.08 6.44 -2.66
N LEU A 22 5.39 7.64 -2.17
CA LEU A 22 6.68 8.30 -2.34
C LEU A 22 7.57 7.98 -1.14
N THR A 23 8.80 7.52 -1.38
CA THR A 23 9.76 7.22 -0.31
C THR A 23 10.14 8.49 0.47
N ALA A 24 10.54 8.31 1.74
CA ALA A 24 10.88 9.43 2.64
C ALA A 24 12.05 10.32 2.15
N ASP A 25 12.86 9.82 1.22
CA ASP A 25 13.95 10.54 0.55
C ASP A 25 13.52 11.21 -0.77
N ASP A 26 12.23 11.13 -1.13
CA ASP A 26 11.66 11.66 -2.37
C ASP A 26 12.30 11.12 -3.67
N GLN A 27 12.95 9.94 -3.62
CA GLN A 27 13.67 9.43 -4.79
C GLN A 27 12.90 8.38 -5.58
N ARG A 28 11.99 7.64 -4.93
CA ARG A 28 11.27 6.52 -5.55
C ARG A 28 9.78 6.62 -5.33
N LEU A 29 9.03 6.38 -6.40
CA LEU A 29 7.58 6.30 -6.37
C LEU A 29 7.16 4.84 -6.61
N PHE A 30 6.43 4.27 -5.66
CA PHE A 30 5.79 2.97 -5.77
C PHE A 30 4.38 3.17 -6.28
N VAL A 31 3.96 2.38 -7.26
CA VAL A 31 2.62 2.45 -7.87
C VAL A 31 1.95 1.09 -7.77
N GLY A 32 0.83 1.02 -7.08
CA GLY A 32 0.00 -0.19 -6.97
C GLY A 32 -0.80 -0.42 -8.24
N LEU A 33 -0.74 -1.62 -8.79
CA LEU A 33 -1.46 -2.01 -10.01
C LEU A 33 -2.60 -2.98 -9.67
N THR A 34 -3.80 -2.46 -9.52
CA THR A 34 -4.98 -3.28 -9.17
C THR A 34 -5.34 -4.30 -10.25
N GLY A 35 -5.00 -4.02 -11.50
CA GLY A 35 -5.22 -4.92 -12.63
C GLY A 35 -4.08 -5.91 -12.91
N ASP A 36 -3.09 -5.99 -12.02
CA ASP A 36 -1.90 -6.81 -12.19
C ASP A 36 -1.46 -7.47 -10.86
N ARG A 37 -0.32 -8.18 -10.90
CA ARG A 37 0.35 -8.81 -9.75
C ARG A 37 1.66 -8.12 -9.42
N PHE A 38 1.71 -6.80 -9.62
CA PHE A 38 2.93 -6.03 -9.46
C PHE A 38 2.67 -4.70 -8.77
N VAL A 39 3.68 -4.28 -8.03
CA VAL A 39 3.93 -2.89 -7.70
C VAL A 39 5.07 -2.41 -8.61
N GLU A 40 4.86 -1.33 -9.34
CA GLU A 40 5.90 -0.68 -10.14
C GLU A 40 6.64 0.35 -9.30
N VAL A 41 7.98 0.41 -9.48
CA VAL A 41 8.85 1.38 -8.81
C VAL A 41 9.48 2.28 -9.84
N TYR A 42 9.32 3.58 -9.65
CA TYR A 42 9.86 4.62 -10.53
C TYR A 42 10.94 5.43 -9.81
N ASP A 43 12.03 5.70 -10.50
CA ASP A 43 13.00 6.72 -10.13
C ASP A 43 12.40 8.08 -10.51
N VAL A 44 12.12 8.93 -9.53
CA VAL A 44 11.53 10.26 -9.73
C VAL A 44 12.57 11.38 -9.64
N THR A 45 13.84 11.05 -9.47
CA THR A 45 14.94 12.02 -9.52
C THR A 45 15.23 12.49 -10.95
N VAL A 46 14.79 11.74 -11.95
CA VAL A 46 14.91 12.03 -13.38
C VAL A 46 13.60 12.52 -13.99
N ASN A 47 13.67 13.21 -15.12
CA ASN A 47 12.51 13.79 -15.79
C ASN A 47 12.50 13.39 -17.29
N PRO A 48 11.50 12.64 -17.79
CA PRO A 48 10.39 12.06 -17.04
C PRO A 48 10.84 10.94 -16.08
N ALA A 49 10.01 10.63 -15.07
CA ALA A 49 10.28 9.52 -14.15
C ALA A 49 10.48 8.21 -14.93
N ARG A 50 11.36 7.35 -14.45
CA ARG A 50 11.75 6.11 -15.12
C ARG A 50 11.39 4.88 -14.31
N LEU A 51 10.69 3.93 -14.91
CA LEU A 51 10.45 2.61 -14.32
C LEU A 51 11.80 1.90 -14.08
N ILE A 52 12.07 1.53 -12.83
CA ILE A 52 13.32 0.85 -12.44
C ILE A 52 13.09 -0.58 -11.96
N LYS A 53 11.87 -0.90 -11.46
CA LYS A 53 11.55 -2.26 -10.99
C LYS A 53 10.06 -2.55 -11.05
N ARG A 54 9.73 -3.84 -11.23
CA ARG A 54 8.44 -4.44 -10.92
C ARG A 54 8.63 -5.44 -9.79
N ILE A 55 7.90 -5.25 -8.70
CA ILE A 55 7.91 -6.13 -7.54
C ILE A 55 6.70 -7.04 -7.66
N ALA A 56 6.92 -8.35 -7.76
CA ALA A 56 5.82 -9.31 -7.73
C ALA A 56 5.17 -9.31 -6.34
N THR A 57 3.85 -9.12 -6.31
CA THR A 57 3.00 -9.13 -5.11
C THR A 57 1.84 -10.12 -5.30
N GLY A 58 0.90 -10.14 -4.38
CA GLY A 58 -0.40 -10.74 -4.64
C GLY A 58 -1.17 -9.94 -5.71
N GLU A 59 -2.17 -10.57 -6.30
CA GLU A 59 -3.03 -9.95 -7.31
C GLU A 59 -3.85 -8.80 -6.74
N GLY A 60 -3.92 -7.68 -7.47
CA GLY A 60 -4.73 -6.54 -7.13
C GLY A 60 -4.07 -5.57 -6.13
N ALA A 61 -2.77 -5.29 -6.26
CA ALA A 61 -2.08 -4.30 -5.43
C ALA A 61 -2.78 -2.94 -5.54
N HIS A 62 -3.29 -2.42 -4.40
CA HIS A 62 -4.19 -1.27 -4.39
C HIS A 62 -3.67 -0.13 -3.53
N ALA A 63 -3.63 -0.28 -2.22
CA ALA A 63 -3.29 0.79 -1.29
C ALA A 63 -2.00 0.52 -0.53
N PHE A 64 -1.31 1.59 -0.16
CA PHE A 64 -0.08 1.53 0.62
C PHE A 64 -0.25 2.12 2.01
N ARG A 65 0.49 1.58 2.97
CA ARG A 65 0.69 2.18 4.29
C ARG A 65 2.13 1.98 4.75
N ALA A 66 2.82 3.06 5.09
CA ALA A 66 4.18 2.97 5.64
C ALA A 66 4.17 2.34 7.03
N MET A 67 5.21 1.60 7.35
CA MET A 67 5.39 1.00 8.68
C MET A 67 5.88 2.01 9.74
N GLY A 68 6.35 3.19 9.30
CA GLY A 68 6.83 4.24 10.18
C GLY A 68 8.33 4.17 10.49
N ASP A 69 9.03 3.28 9.84
CA ASP A 69 10.49 3.07 9.98
C ASP A 69 11.29 3.63 8.79
N LYS A 70 10.65 4.40 7.91
CA LYS A 70 11.20 4.99 6.67
C LYS A 70 11.71 3.96 5.65
N ARG A 71 11.39 2.69 5.82
CA ARG A 71 11.91 1.60 5.00
C ARG A 71 10.84 0.64 4.50
N HIS A 72 9.92 0.23 5.35
CA HIS A 72 8.93 -0.78 5.00
C HIS A 72 7.56 -0.17 4.73
N ILE A 73 6.87 -0.75 3.75
CA ILE A 73 5.48 -0.40 3.43
C ILE A 73 4.63 -1.67 3.29
N PHE A 74 3.39 -1.56 3.71
CA PHE A 74 2.35 -2.54 3.41
C PHE A 74 1.72 -2.20 2.05
N ALA A 75 1.41 -3.23 1.26
CA ALA A 75 0.64 -3.12 0.03
C ALA A 75 -0.53 -4.10 0.09
N GLY A 76 -1.75 -3.60 0.06
CA GLY A 76 -2.97 -4.40 0.06
C GLY A 76 -3.19 -5.06 -1.30
N ASN A 77 -3.23 -6.40 -1.35
CA ASN A 77 -3.50 -7.18 -2.55
C ASN A 77 -4.99 -7.58 -2.56
N ARG A 78 -5.81 -6.72 -3.14
CA ARG A 78 -7.27 -6.78 -3.01
C ARG A 78 -7.88 -8.09 -3.52
N VAL A 79 -7.38 -8.62 -4.63
CA VAL A 79 -7.86 -9.87 -5.24
C VAL A 79 -7.28 -11.10 -4.55
N ALA A 80 -6.00 -11.06 -4.20
CA ALA A 80 -5.33 -12.16 -3.51
C ALA A 80 -5.74 -12.32 -2.03
N ASN A 81 -6.42 -11.33 -1.43
CA ASN A 81 -6.76 -11.30 -0.01
C ASN A 81 -5.54 -11.38 0.92
N THR A 82 -4.44 -10.79 0.51
CA THR A 82 -3.19 -10.71 1.28
C THR A 82 -2.70 -9.27 1.37
N ILE A 83 -1.71 -9.04 2.24
CA ILE A 83 -1.01 -7.76 2.35
C ILE A 83 0.48 -8.06 2.28
N SER A 84 1.13 -7.57 1.24
CA SER A 84 2.58 -7.70 1.09
C SER A 84 3.30 -6.68 1.95
N LEU A 85 4.32 -7.10 2.69
CA LEU A 85 5.29 -6.24 3.34
C LEU A 85 6.49 -6.06 2.40
N ILE A 86 6.74 -4.83 1.96
CA ILE A 86 7.77 -4.50 0.98
C ILE A 86 8.88 -3.69 1.65
N ASP A 87 10.12 -4.10 1.46
CA ASP A 87 11.30 -3.29 1.75
C ASP A 87 11.58 -2.35 0.57
N THR A 88 11.47 -1.04 0.81
CA THR A 88 11.62 -0.01 -0.23
C THR A 88 13.07 0.20 -0.68
N GLN A 89 14.05 -0.20 0.13
CA GLN A 89 15.47 -0.10 -0.24
C GLN A 89 15.89 -1.22 -1.18
N THR A 90 15.54 -2.47 -0.83
CA THR A 90 15.84 -3.64 -1.69
C THR A 90 14.83 -3.83 -2.80
N MET A 91 13.68 -3.18 -2.70
CA MET A 91 12.54 -3.30 -3.62
C MET A 91 12.10 -4.77 -3.77
N THR A 92 11.86 -5.43 -2.63
CA THR A 92 11.44 -6.84 -2.56
C THR A 92 10.35 -7.02 -1.51
N VAL A 93 9.49 -8.02 -1.71
CA VAL A 93 8.56 -8.49 -0.67
C VAL A 93 9.36 -9.27 0.37
N VAL A 94 9.29 -8.84 1.62
CA VAL A 94 9.98 -9.46 2.77
C VAL A 94 9.04 -10.20 3.71
N GLY A 95 7.74 -10.11 3.47
CA GLY A 95 6.73 -10.79 4.24
C GLY A 95 5.33 -10.65 3.64
N GLU A 96 4.41 -11.49 4.13
CA GLU A 96 3.00 -11.43 3.76
C GLU A 96 2.13 -11.60 4.99
N LEU A 97 1.02 -10.86 5.04
CA LEU A 97 0.00 -10.92 6.08
C LEU A 97 -1.36 -11.25 5.46
N PRO A 98 -2.29 -11.82 6.24
CA PRO A 98 -3.67 -12.00 5.78
C PRO A 98 -4.38 -10.66 5.60
N GLY A 99 -5.09 -10.50 4.48
CA GLY A 99 -5.96 -9.36 4.18
C GLY A 99 -7.34 -9.85 3.71
N PRO A 100 -8.11 -10.54 4.58
CA PRO A 100 -9.32 -11.23 4.15
C PRO A 100 -10.40 -10.27 3.67
N GLY A 101 -11.04 -10.63 2.57
CA GLY A 101 -12.19 -9.93 2.03
C GLY A 101 -11.87 -8.64 1.28
N GLY A 102 -10.78 -8.63 0.54
CA GLY A 102 -10.34 -7.53 -0.30
C GLY A 102 -9.80 -6.35 0.50
N PRO A 103 -8.54 -6.43 0.99
CA PRO A 103 -7.91 -5.33 1.71
C PRO A 103 -7.86 -4.10 0.82
N ASP A 104 -8.46 -3.03 1.30
CA ASP A 104 -8.51 -1.74 0.63
C ASP A 104 -7.50 -0.80 1.31
N ASP A 105 -7.95 0.23 1.99
CA ASP A 105 -7.09 1.10 2.76
C ASP A 105 -6.70 0.50 4.12
N MET A 106 -5.58 0.96 4.66
CA MET A 106 -5.01 0.46 5.91
C MET A 106 -4.47 1.59 6.77
N GLU A 107 -4.54 1.41 8.09
CA GLU A 107 -3.88 2.29 9.05
C GLU A 107 -3.11 1.47 10.09
N LEU A 108 -1.84 1.78 10.32
CA LEU A 108 -1.05 1.17 11.38
C LEU A 108 -1.25 1.97 12.66
N LEU A 109 -1.73 1.32 13.72
CA LEU A 109 -1.96 1.97 14.99
C LEU A 109 -0.63 2.41 15.65
N SER A 110 -0.70 3.30 16.62
CA SER A 110 0.47 3.87 17.31
C SER A 110 1.34 2.83 18.03
N ASP A 111 0.78 1.64 18.30
CA ASP A 111 1.53 0.51 18.86
C ASP A 111 2.59 -0.05 17.87
N GLY A 112 2.53 0.34 16.59
CA GLY A 112 3.41 -0.14 15.52
C GLY A 112 3.26 -1.64 15.20
N LYS A 113 2.21 -2.29 15.71
CA LYS A 113 2.01 -3.75 15.62
C LYS A 113 0.64 -4.15 15.12
N THR A 114 -0.35 -3.28 15.26
CA THR A 114 -1.73 -3.56 14.87
C THR A 114 -2.07 -2.79 13.59
N LEU A 115 -2.32 -3.52 12.52
CA LEU A 115 -2.78 -2.95 11.25
C LEU A 115 -4.30 -3.04 11.17
N LEU A 116 -4.94 -1.89 11.01
CA LEU A 116 -6.38 -1.77 10.80
C LEU A 116 -6.66 -1.73 9.31
N VAL A 117 -7.50 -2.62 8.81
CA VAL A 117 -7.72 -2.84 7.37
C VAL A 117 -9.20 -2.72 7.03
N ALA A 118 -9.53 -1.89 6.06
CA ALA A 118 -10.85 -1.87 5.44
C ALA A 118 -10.99 -3.09 4.51
N SER A 119 -11.70 -4.12 4.95
CA SER A 119 -11.97 -5.33 4.18
C SER A 119 -13.21 -5.12 3.31
N ARG A 120 -13.01 -4.55 2.12
CA ARG A 120 -14.04 -3.98 1.25
C ARG A 120 -15.14 -4.94 0.88
N TRP A 121 -14.76 -6.14 0.41
CA TRP A 121 -15.72 -7.14 -0.07
C TRP A 121 -16.37 -7.93 1.06
N ALA A 122 -15.64 -8.11 2.17
CA ALA A 122 -16.19 -8.73 3.37
C ALA A 122 -17.11 -7.81 4.16
N ARG A 123 -17.14 -6.50 3.88
CA ARG A 123 -17.88 -5.48 4.65
C ARG A 123 -17.46 -5.45 6.12
N LYS A 124 -16.14 -5.54 6.34
CA LYS A 124 -15.57 -5.61 7.69
C LYS A 124 -14.47 -4.60 7.87
N LEU A 125 -14.29 -4.20 9.11
CA LEU A 125 -13.06 -3.62 9.60
C LEU A 125 -12.27 -4.74 10.27
N THR A 126 -11.02 -4.94 9.86
CA THR A 126 -10.18 -6.07 10.26
C THR A 126 -8.94 -5.57 10.99
N TRP A 127 -8.65 -6.14 12.16
CA TRP A 127 -7.40 -5.93 12.89
C TRP A 127 -6.46 -7.09 12.62
N VAL A 128 -5.26 -6.77 12.15
CA VAL A 128 -4.19 -7.74 11.86
C VAL A 128 -3.04 -7.50 12.82
N ASP A 129 -2.64 -8.52 13.54
CA ASP A 129 -1.41 -8.54 14.32
C ASP A 129 -0.23 -8.74 13.36
N VAL A 130 0.57 -7.69 13.17
CA VAL A 130 1.68 -7.67 12.22
C VAL A 130 2.79 -8.67 12.59
N PRO A 131 3.30 -8.71 13.84
CA PRO A 131 4.29 -9.69 14.25
C PRO A 131 3.80 -11.14 14.13
N GLY A 132 2.59 -11.40 14.59
CA GLY A 132 1.99 -12.75 14.58
C GLY A 132 1.41 -13.15 13.22
N ARG A 133 1.34 -12.22 12.26
CA ARG A 133 0.79 -12.44 10.91
C ARG A 133 -0.60 -13.07 10.91
N LYS A 134 -1.49 -12.59 11.75
CA LYS A 134 -2.83 -13.17 11.93
C LYS A 134 -3.89 -12.11 12.13
N VAL A 135 -5.10 -12.42 11.69
CA VAL A 135 -6.29 -11.65 12.05
C VAL A 135 -6.61 -11.86 13.51
N ILE A 136 -6.77 -10.79 14.27
CA ILE A 136 -7.09 -10.84 15.71
C ILE A 136 -8.52 -10.38 16.02
N ARG A 137 -9.12 -9.60 15.11
CA ARG A 137 -10.49 -9.09 15.28
C ARG A 137 -11.10 -8.72 13.94
N GLN A 138 -12.41 -8.89 13.82
CA GLN A 138 -13.22 -8.32 12.75
C GLN A 138 -14.53 -7.78 13.30
N VAL A 139 -15.01 -6.68 12.75
CA VAL A 139 -16.35 -6.14 13.00
C VAL A 139 -17.06 -5.85 11.69
N ASP A 140 -18.37 -6.05 11.66
CA ASP A 140 -19.20 -5.73 10.52
C ASP A 140 -19.35 -4.20 10.39
N VAL A 141 -19.25 -3.71 9.16
CA VAL A 141 -19.46 -2.31 8.80
C VAL A 141 -20.38 -2.20 7.59
N GLY A 142 -20.64 -0.98 7.15
CA GLY A 142 -21.44 -0.73 5.95
C GLY A 142 -20.85 -1.32 4.68
N ARG A 143 -21.57 -1.18 3.56
CA ARG A 143 -21.14 -1.68 2.25
C ARG A 143 -19.89 -0.94 1.77
N SER A 144 -18.96 -1.70 1.18
CA SER A 144 -17.81 -1.17 0.46
C SER A 144 -16.95 -0.21 1.30
N PRO A 145 -16.51 -0.59 2.54
CA PRO A 145 -15.59 0.25 3.28
C PRO A 145 -14.33 0.47 2.44
N HIS A 146 -13.84 1.72 2.43
CA HIS A 146 -12.67 2.11 1.65
C HIS A 146 -11.60 2.66 2.57
N GLY A 147 -11.67 3.96 2.88
CA GLY A 147 -10.69 4.62 3.72
C GLY A 147 -10.82 4.26 5.20
N VAL A 148 -9.69 4.17 5.88
CA VAL A 148 -9.60 4.06 7.33
C VAL A 148 -8.58 5.06 7.84
N TYR A 149 -8.93 5.75 8.93
CA TYR A 149 -8.04 6.71 9.57
C TYR A 149 -8.28 6.71 11.06
N THR A 150 -7.21 6.78 11.82
CA THR A 150 -7.24 6.96 13.29
C THR A 150 -6.36 8.12 13.68
N LEU A 151 -6.74 8.86 14.75
CA LEU A 151 -5.91 9.92 15.30
C LEU A 151 -4.66 9.35 15.98
N ASP A 152 -4.79 8.15 16.55
CA ASP A 152 -3.72 7.42 17.22
C ASP A 152 -3.12 6.39 16.22
N HIS A 153 -2.11 6.81 15.48
CA HIS A 153 -1.46 6.01 14.43
C HIS A 153 0.07 6.09 14.50
N ALA A 154 0.74 5.07 13.95
CA ALA A 154 2.19 5.07 13.75
C ALA A 154 2.61 6.14 12.72
N PRO A 155 3.86 6.59 12.71
CA PRO A 155 4.38 7.50 11.68
C PRO A 155 4.06 7.00 10.26
N ARG A 156 3.88 7.93 9.32
CA ARG A 156 3.51 7.60 7.93
C ARG A 156 4.70 7.58 6.96
N GLN A 157 5.87 7.79 7.52
CA GLN A 157 7.13 7.67 6.78
C GLN A 157 8.19 6.93 7.60
#